data_219f6fa8fed4549f6e72ddcfc632c12c
#
_entry.id   219f6fa8fed4549f6e72ddcfc632c12c
#
_cell.length_a   1.000
_cell.length_b   1.000
_cell.length_c   1.000
_cell.angle_alpha   90.00
_cell.angle_beta   90.00
_cell.angle_gamma   90.00
#
_symmetry.space_group_name_H-M   'P 1'
#
loop_
_entity.id
_entity.type
_entity.pdbx_description
1 polymer ?
#
loop_
_entity_poly.entity_id
_entity_poly.type
_entity_poly.pdbx_seq_one_letter_code
_entity_poly.pdbx_strand_id
1 'polypeptide(L)'
;KFSIAKNHLIPATLGEHGLDADSLVIDDDALRAVIDRYTREAGVRWLKKQLARIARYASEKIVSGTAARPYVVTAEMLDPILGREVVRQETARNVAVPGVVTGLAWTPVGGEILFIEGTSMPGKGNLTLTGQLGDVMKESATISMSLARSRLAYKANGFDFIASDVHIHVPSGATPKDGPSAGIALFAALASLITGITVDPKTAMTGEITLSGTVLPVGGIREKVLAAHRAGIRTVILPSENRRDLEDIPDEVRYEIHFIFVDTIDQVLFEALGVDLHETRAPIPVRNRVIPVENI
;
A
#
# COMPACT_ATOMS: atom_id res chain seq x y z
N LYS A 1 -5.42 7.08 19.42
CA LYS A 1 -4.36 8.03 19.85
C LYS A 1 -4.92 9.44 20.05
N PHE A 2 -5.81 9.91 19.17
CA PHE A 2 -6.44 11.23 19.29
C PHE A 2 -7.20 11.36 20.62
N SER A 3 -8.10 10.41 20.93
CA SER A 3 -8.86 10.42 22.19
C SER A 3 -7.95 10.31 23.42
N ILE A 4 -6.92 9.46 23.37
CA ILE A 4 -5.92 9.34 24.45
C ILE A 4 -5.16 10.66 24.64
N ALA A 5 -4.76 11.30 23.53
CA ALA A 5 -4.04 12.57 23.60
C ALA A 5 -4.93 13.67 24.20
N LYS A 6 -6.15 13.82 23.70
CA LYS A 6 -7.08 14.87 24.12
C LYS A 6 -7.48 14.73 25.58
N ASN A 7 -7.81 13.50 26.01
CA ASN A 7 -8.37 13.26 27.34
C ASN A 7 -7.30 13.06 28.44
N HIS A 8 -6.07 12.65 28.07
CA HIS A 8 -5.08 12.27 29.08
C HIS A 8 -3.71 12.93 28.85
N LEU A 9 -3.13 12.87 27.61
CA LEU A 9 -1.76 13.34 27.43
C LEU A 9 -1.64 14.87 27.44
N ILE A 10 -2.57 15.58 26.80
CA ILE A 10 -2.54 17.05 26.78
C ILE A 10 -2.71 17.62 28.19
N PRO A 11 -3.74 17.25 28.98
CA PRO A 11 -3.89 17.75 30.35
C PRO A 11 -2.65 17.45 31.23
N ALA A 12 -2.13 16.21 31.15
CA ALA A 12 -0.95 15.85 31.91
C ALA A 12 0.29 16.66 31.49
N THR A 13 0.50 16.85 30.17
CA THR A 13 1.63 17.60 29.63
C THR A 13 1.55 19.09 29.99
N LEU A 14 0.36 19.68 29.95
CA LEU A 14 0.15 21.06 30.38
C LEU A 14 0.55 21.24 31.85
N GLY A 15 0.07 20.38 32.74
CA GLY A 15 0.41 20.39 34.16
C GLY A 15 1.90 20.22 34.42
N GLU A 16 2.59 19.29 33.71
CA GLU A 16 4.03 19.07 33.79
C GLU A 16 4.87 20.33 33.39
N HIS A 17 4.29 21.24 32.58
CA HIS A 17 4.96 22.46 32.09
C HIS A 17 4.42 23.77 32.72
N GLY A 18 3.61 23.65 33.77
CA GLY A 18 3.01 24.82 34.46
C GLY A 18 2.00 25.59 33.61
N LEU A 19 1.37 24.94 32.67
CA LEU A 19 0.32 25.46 31.81
C LEU A 19 -1.05 24.85 32.19
N ASP A 20 -2.13 25.50 31.74
CA ASP A 20 -3.50 25.06 31.85
C ASP A 20 -4.24 25.25 30.49
N ALA A 21 -5.49 24.90 30.46
CA ALA A 21 -6.30 25.02 29.24
C ALA A 21 -6.53 26.50 28.81
N ASP A 22 -6.40 27.46 29.75
CA ASP A 22 -6.49 28.88 29.48
C ASP A 22 -5.19 29.45 28.94
N SER A 23 -4.09 28.68 29.03
CA SER A 23 -2.76 29.08 28.57
C SER A 23 -2.44 28.55 27.17
N LEU A 24 -2.78 27.29 26.88
CA LEU A 24 -2.46 26.60 25.62
C LEU A 24 -3.61 25.75 25.13
N VAL A 25 -4.00 25.97 23.88
CA VAL A 25 -4.96 25.14 23.14
C VAL A 25 -4.27 24.55 21.93
N ILE A 26 -4.39 23.25 21.72
CA ILE A 26 -3.95 22.55 20.51
C ILE A 26 -5.21 22.19 19.72
N ASP A 27 -5.34 22.75 18.52
CA ASP A 27 -6.48 22.47 17.65
C ASP A 27 -6.54 20.98 17.29
N ASP A 28 -7.76 20.48 17.06
CA ASP A 28 -7.99 19.09 16.70
C ASP A 28 -7.24 18.70 15.41
N ASP A 29 -7.17 19.59 14.43
CA ASP A 29 -6.42 19.37 13.18
C ASP A 29 -4.90 19.37 13.43
N ALA A 30 -4.40 20.24 14.31
CA ALA A 30 -3.02 20.21 14.74
C ALA A 30 -2.68 18.90 15.46
N LEU A 31 -3.54 18.43 16.36
CA LEU A 31 -3.35 17.17 17.07
C LEU A 31 -3.34 15.97 16.10
N ARG A 32 -4.25 15.94 15.13
CA ARG A 32 -4.25 14.92 14.06
C ARG A 32 -2.96 14.97 13.25
N ALA A 33 -2.52 16.16 12.84
CA ALA A 33 -1.27 16.33 12.11
C ALA A 33 -0.05 15.87 12.92
N VAL A 34 0.02 16.13 14.24
CA VAL A 34 1.07 15.61 15.11
C VAL A 34 1.09 14.08 15.11
N ILE A 35 -0.08 13.45 15.23
CA ILE A 35 -0.21 11.98 15.22
C ILE A 35 0.25 11.39 13.89
N ASP A 36 -0.21 11.96 12.78
CA ASP A 36 -0.06 11.38 11.45
C ASP A 36 1.28 11.69 10.79
N ARG A 37 1.89 12.86 11.07
CA ARG A 37 3.07 13.36 10.36
C ARG A 37 4.32 13.43 11.21
N TYR A 38 4.18 13.54 12.54
CA TYR A 38 5.30 13.72 13.46
C TYR A 38 5.55 12.53 14.38
N THR A 39 4.70 11.47 14.31
CA THR A 39 4.89 10.25 15.10
C THR A 39 4.67 8.99 14.27
N ARG A 40 5.55 7.99 14.46
CA ARG A 40 5.41 6.65 13.86
C ARG A 40 5.69 5.61 14.93
N GLU A 41 4.66 5.21 15.66
CA GLU A 41 4.76 4.29 16.80
C GLU A 41 3.46 3.55 17.05
N ALA A 42 3.53 2.35 17.61
CA ALA A 42 2.35 1.60 18.04
C ALA A 42 1.68 2.21 19.29
N GLY A 43 2.47 2.75 20.22
CA GLY A 43 2.03 3.41 21.45
C GLY A 43 1.84 4.91 21.32
N VAL A 44 2.03 5.63 22.42
CA VAL A 44 1.86 7.09 22.53
C VAL A 44 3.08 7.81 23.13
N ARG A 45 4.23 7.13 23.23
CA ARG A 45 5.43 7.67 23.88
C ARG A 45 6.04 8.85 23.09
N TRP A 46 6.12 8.71 21.78
CA TRP A 46 6.61 9.78 20.90
C TRP A 46 5.60 10.92 20.81
N LEU A 47 4.31 10.59 20.77
CA LEU A 47 3.24 11.57 20.80
C LEU A 47 3.35 12.45 22.06
N LYS A 48 3.52 11.85 23.26
CA LYS A 48 3.77 12.59 24.49
C LYS A 48 4.99 13.52 24.37
N LYS A 49 6.10 13.05 23.76
CA LYS A 49 7.29 13.88 23.54
C LYS A 49 7.01 15.07 22.62
N GLN A 50 6.24 14.89 21.55
CA GLN A 50 5.90 16.00 20.65
C GLN A 50 4.98 17.01 21.32
N LEU A 51 3.99 16.55 22.10
CA LEU A 51 3.13 17.41 22.88
C LEU A 51 3.94 18.23 23.92
N ALA A 52 4.92 17.61 24.58
CA ALA A 52 5.82 18.31 25.49
C ALA A 52 6.71 19.34 24.77
N ARG A 53 7.10 19.14 23.51
CA ARG A 53 7.80 20.16 22.72
C ARG A 53 6.90 21.34 22.42
N ILE A 54 5.64 21.10 22.05
CA ILE A 54 4.65 22.15 21.83
C ILE A 54 4.41 22.95 23.10
N ALA A 55 4.24 22.28 24.24
CA ALA A 55 4.03 22.94 25.52
C ALA A 55 5.21 23.83 25.92
N ARG A 56 6.47 23.35 25.76
CA ARG A 56 7.66 24.18 26.03
C ARG A 56 7.76 25.40 25.13
N TYR A 57 7.49 25.24 23.83
CA TYR A 57 7.49 26.37 22.89
C TYR A 57 6.42 27.40 23.26
N ALA A 58 5.22 26.96 23.58
CA ALA A 58 4.15 27.85 24.04
C ALA A 58 4.50 28.57 25.35
N SER A 59 5.06 27.85 26.33
CA SER A 59 5.54 28.44 27.61
C SER A 59 6.55 29.56 27.35
N GLU A 60 7.53 29.33 26.48
CA GLU A 60 8.53 30.34 26.11
C GLU A 60 7.87 31.60 25.54
N LYS A 61 6.94 31.44 24.59
CA LYS A 61 6.24 32.55 23.95
C LYS A 61 5.36 33.34 24.91
N ILE A 62 4.70 32.66 25.84
CA ILE A 62 3.84 33.28 26.84
C ILE A 62 4.68 34.04 27.87
N VAL A 63 5.75 33.43 28.37
CA VAL A 63 6.63 34.06 29.40
C VAL A 63 7.40 35.23 28.81
N SER A 64 7.86 35.15 27.57
CA SER A 64 8.52 36.26 26.88
C SER A 64 7.59 37.42 26.50
N GLY A 65 6.27 37.27 26.71
CA GLY A 65 5.29 38.29 26.34
C GLY A 65 5.08 38.44 24.83
N THR A 66 5.56 37.47 24.03
CA THR A 66 5.43 37.51 22.56
C THR A 66 4.15 36.84 22.07
N ALA A 67 3.37 36.23 22.96
CA ALA A 67 2.07 35.62 22.63
C ALA A 67 1.04 35.91 23.72
N ALA A 68 -0.24 36.09 23.28
CA ALA A 68 -1.39 36.19 24.18
C ALA A 68 -1.84 34.82 24.69
N ARG A 69 -2.64 34.78 25.74
CA ARG A 69 -3.34 33.59 26.24
C ARG A 69 -4.79 33.59 25.77
N PRO A 70 -5.35 32.44 25.40
CA PRO A 70 -4.66 31.19 25.17
C PRO A 70 -3.77 31.25 23.91
N TYR A 71 -2.60 30.59 23.96
CA TYR A 71 -1.80 30.35 22.76
C TYR A 71 -2.42 29.18 21.99
N VAL A 72 -2.95 29.45 20.81
CA VAL A 72 -3.59 28.43 19.97
C VAL A 72 -2.59 27.91 18.95
N VAL A 73 -2.37 26.60 18.96
CA VAL A 73 -1.47 25.92 18.01
C VAL A 73 -2.32 25.29 16.91
N THR A 74 -2.10 25.74 15.66
CA THR A 74 -2.73 25.21 14.45
C THR A 74 -1.76 24.27 13.71
N ALA A 75 -2.27 23.56 12.70
CA ALA A 75 -1.44 22.62 11.93
C ALA A 75 -0.27 23.30 11.18
N GLU A 76 -0.47 24.56 10.70
CA GLU A 76 0.54 25.32 9.98
C GLU A 76 1.72 25.75 10.91
N MET A 77 1.48 25.79 12.21
CA MET A 77 2.49 26.16 13.20
C MET A 77 3.38 24.99 13.60
N LEU A 78 3.10 23.77 13.18
CA LEU A 78 3.83 22.59 13.64
C LEU A 78 5.26 22.53 13.09
N ASP A 79 5.50 22.94 11.83
CA ASP A 79 6.84 22.88 11.24
C ASP A 79 7.86 23.75 12.00
N PRO A 80 7.61 25.05 12.32
CA PRO A 80 8.54 25.83 13.16
C PRO A 80 8.66 25.32 14.59
N ILE A 81 7.67 24.59 15.14
CA ILE A 81 7.72 24.06 16.52
C ILE A 81 8.41 22.70 16.60
N LEU A 82 8.04 21.79 15.71
CA LEU A 82 8.46 20.38 15.73
C LEU A 82 9.54 20.06 14.69
N GLY A 83 9.81 20.98 13.75
CA GLY A 83 10.68 20.76 12.62
C GLY A 83 9.96 20.00 11.50
N ARG A 84 10.74 19.46 10.55
CA ARG A 84 10.18 18.76 9.38
C ARG A 84 9.36 17.52 9.78
N GLU A 85 8.31 17.26 9.02
CA GLU A 85 7.55 16.03 9.14
C GLU A 85 8.43 14.79 9.06
N VAL A 86 8.24 13.86 10.00
CA VAL A 86 9.04 12.63 10.10
C VAL A 86 8.43 11.52 9.23
N VAL A 87 7.11 11.55 9.08
CA VAL A 87 6.35 10.52 8.34
C VAL A 87 5.88 11.11 7.02
N ARG A 88 6.44 10.63 5.92
CA ARG A 88 5.83 10.84 4.59
C ARG A 88 4.75 9.79 4.41
N GLN A 89 3.52 10.22 4.33
CA GLN A 89 2.44 9.33 3.92
C GLN A 89 2.61 9.02 2.43
N GLU A 90 2.68 7.73 2.11
CA GLU A 90 2.62 7.31 0.72
C GLU A 90 1.18 7.53 0.22
N THR A 91 1.06 8.20 -0.91
CA THR A 91 -0.23 8.42 -1.58
C THR A 91 -0.31 7.57 -2.84
N ALA A 92 -1.53 7.18 -3.22
CA ALA A 92 -1.74 6.48 -4.47
C ALA A 92 -1.15 7.26 -5.64
N ARG A 93 -0.53 6.54 -6.58
CA ARG A 93 0.01 7.15 -7.80
C ARG A 93 -1.11 7.74 -8.66
N ASN A 94 -0.76 8.70 -9.47
CA ASN A 94 -1.71 9.33 -10.40
C ASN A 94 -1.56 8.80 -11.83
N VAL A 95 -0.52 8.02 -12.10
CA VAL A 95 -0.21 7.50 -13.44
C VAL A 95 -0.15 5.98 -13.38
N ALA A 96 -0.90 5.34 -14.27
CA ALA A 96 -0.86 3.91 -14.47
C ALA A 96 0.35 3.52 -15.33
N VAL A 97 1.11 2.54 -14.87
CA VAL A 97 2.28 2.00 -15.60
C VAL A 97 2.16 0.47 -15.59
N PRO A 98 2.37 -0.21 -16.74
CA PRO A 98 2.39 -1.67 -16.75
C PRO A 98 3.43 -2.21 -15.78
N GLY A 99 3.07 -3.28 -15.06
CA GLY A 99 3.94 -3.88 -14.06
C GLY A 99 3.91 -3.18 -12.70
N VAL A 100 3.15 -2.11 -12.50
CA VAL A 100 3.05 -1.39 -11.23
C VAL A 100 1.68 -1.61 -10.60
N VAL A 101 1.68 -2.12 -9.37
CA VAL A 101 0.46 -2.44 -8.59
C VAL A 101 0.62 -1.96 -7.15
N THR A 102 -0.48 -1.53 -6.55
CA THR A 102 -0.52 -1.18 -5.13
C THR A 102 -0.99 -2.37 -4.30
N GLY A 103 -0.14 -2.86 -3.42
CA GLY A 103 -0.47 -3.83 -2.38
C GLY A 103 -0.77 -3.15 -1.05
N LEU A 104 -1.23 -3.94 -0.08
CA LEU A 104 -1.53 -3.50 1.28
C LEU A 104 -0.74 -4.32 2.29
N ALA A 105 -0.10 -3.64 3.24
CA ALA A 105 0.64 -4.26 4.34
C ALA A 105 0.07 -3.86 5.69
N TRP A 106 0.23 -4.76 6.65
CA TRP A 106 0.01 -4.48 8.06
C TRP A 106 1.36 -4.36 8.77
N THR A 107 1.48 -3.38 9.65
CA THR A 107 2.65 -3.20 10.52
C THR A 107 2.19 -2.94 11.95
N PRO A 108 3.07 -3.12 12.97
CA PRO A 108 2.72 -2.79 14.36
C PRO A 108 2.29 -1.34 14.58
N VAL A 109 2.58 -0.45 13.63
CA VAL A 109 2.22 0.97 13.70
C VAL A 109 0.98 1.30 12.87
N GLY A 110 0.37 0.33 12.21
CA GLY A 110 -0.84 0.45 11.39
C GLY A 110 -0.68 -0.14 10.00
N GLY A 111 -1.67 0.08 9.14
CA GLY A 111 -1.59 -0.33 7.75
C GLY A 111 -0.78 0.66 6.91
N GLU A 112 -0.18 0.15 5.84
CA GLU A 112 0.58 0.91 4.84
C GLU A 112 0.25 0.40 3.44
N ILE A 113 0.32 1.28 2.43
CA ILE A 113 0.31 0.85 1.04
C ILE A 113 1.74 0.44 0.63
N LEU A 114 1.82 -0.53 -0.27
CA LEU A 114 3.07 -0.99 -0.86
C LEU A 114 2.99 -0.83 -2.37
N PHE A 115 3.98 -0.22 -3.00
CA PHE A 115 4.12 -0.33 -4.45
C PHE A 115 4.91 -1.59 -4.80
N ILE A 116 4.40 -2.34 -5.76
CA ILE A 116 5.08 -3.47 -6.37
C ILE A 116 5.38 -3.06 -7.80
N GLU A 117 6.66 -3.03 -8.17
CA GLU A 117 7.12 -2.57 -9.46
C GLU A 117 7.82 -3.72 -10.18
N GLY A 118 7.29 -4.11 -11.32
CA GLY A 118 7.87 -5.12 -12.19
C GLY A 118 8.44 -4.50 -13.46
N THR A 119 9.61 -4.98 -13.87
CA THR A 119 10.18 -4.68 -15.18
C THR A 119 10.73 -5.95 -15.82
N SER A 120 10.83 -5.95 -17.13
CA SER A 120 11.43 -7.06 -17.89
C SER A 120 12.58 -6.57 -18.75
N MET A 121 13.54 -7.45 -18.99
CA MET A 121 14.71 -7.20 -19.81
C MET A 121 15.13 -8.48 -20.55
N PRO A 122 15.88 -8.39 -21.66
CA PRO A 122 16.46 -9.56 -22.29
C PRO A 122 17.25 -10.41 -21.28
N GLY A 123 17.03 -11.72 -21.27
CA GLY A 123 17.64 -12.60 -20.27
C GLY A 123 17.46 -14.08 -20.54
N LYS A 124 17.36 -14.88 -19.49
CA LYS A 124 17.26 -16.34 -19.53
C LYS A 124 16.09 -16.90 -18.70
N GLY A 125 15.07 -16.10 -18.45
CA GLY A 125 13.90 -16.49 -17.68
C GLY A 125 14.08 -16.39 -16.16
N ASN A 126 15.05 -15.61 -15.68
CA ASN A 126 15.29 -15.45 -14.25
C ASN A 126 14.30 -14.46 -13.62
N LEU A 127 13.99 -14.67 -12.32
CA LEU A 127 13.27 -13.75 -11.49
C LEU A 127 14.23 -13.12 -10.46
N THR A 128 14.37 -11.81 -10.50
CA THR A 128 15.14 -11.03 -9.53
C THR A 128 14.17 -10.29 -8.58
N LEU A 129 14.46 -10.35 -7.29
CA LEU A 129 13.63 -9.74 -6.24
C LEU A 129 14.47 -8.78 -5.41
N THR A 130 14.00 -7.54 -5.24
CA THR A 130 14.66 -6.51 -4.40
C THR A 130 13.66 -5.75 -3.54
N GLY A 131 14.12 -5.04 -2.50
CA GLY A 131 13.28 -4.28 -1.57
C GLY A 131 13.26 -4.82 -0.16
N GLN A 132 14.29 -5.60 0.26
CA GLN A 132 14.38 -6.24 1.58
C GLN A 132 13.19 -7.17 1.88
N LEU A 133 12.90 -8.05 0.90
CA LEU A 133 11.85 -9.05 1.05
C LEU A 133 12.33 -10.21 1.92
N GLY A 134 11.53 -10.58 2.90
CA GLY A 134 11.72 -11.79 3.69
C GLY A 134 11.42 -13.06 2.87
N ASP A 135 11.66 -14.21 3.47
CA ASP A 135 11.62 -15.47 2.73
C ASP A 135 10.20 -15.86 2.31
N VAL A 136 9.19 -15.59 3.15
CA VAL A 136 7.77 -15.86 2.80
C VAL A 136 7.32 -15.01 1.62
N MET A 137 7.73 -13.75 1.57
CA MET A 137 7.37 -12.87 0.45
C MET A 137 8.11 -13.24 -0.84
N LYS A 138 9.35 -13.73 -0.77
CA LYS A 138 10.10 -14.28 -1.92
C LYS A 138 9.44 -15.55 -2.46
N GLU A 139 8.99 -16.44 -1.57
CA GLU A 139 8.22 -17.61 -1.94
C GLU A 139 6.93 -17.23 -2.67
N SER A 140 6.18 -16.28 -2.13
CA SER A 140 4.96 -15.74 -2.74
C SER A 140 5.23 -15.17 -4.15
N ALA A 141 6.35 -14.46 -4.34
CA ALA A 141 6.75 -13.96 -5.67
C ALA A 141 7.09 -15.11 -6.64
N THR A 142 7.71 -16.17 -6.15
CA THR A 142 8.03 -17.36 -6.95
C THR A 142 6.77 -18.11 -7.37
N ILE A 143 5.81 -18.27 -6.48
CA ILE A 143 4.48 -18.82 -6.76
C ILE A 143 3.77 -17.94 -7.81
N SER A 144 3.79 -16.63 -7.65
CA SER A 144 3.19 -15.67 -8.59
C SER A 144 3.79 -15.80 -9.99
N MET A 145 5.11 -15.93 -10.11
CA MET A 145 5.79 -16.14 -11.40
C MET A 145 5.41 -17.48 -12.04
N SER A 146 5.32 -18.55 -11.23
CA SER A 146 4.91 -19.89 -11.73
C SER A 146 3.50 -19.86 -12.29
N LEU A 147 2.57 -19.19 -11.58
CA LEU A 147 1.20 -18.99 -12.05
C LEU A 147 1.14 -18.11 -13.30
N ALA A 148 1.90 -17.02 -13.35
CA ALA A 148 1.95 -16.16 -14.52
C ALA A 148 2.42 -16.93 -15.76
N ARG A 149 3.47 -17.74 -15.64
CA ARG A 149 3.94 -18.61 -16.71
C ARG A 149 2.88 -19.64 -17.16
N SER A 150 2.22 -20.30 -16.21
CA SER A 150 1.22 -21.34 -16.53
C SER A 150 -0.08 -20.79 -17.10
N ARG A 151 -0.53 -19.63 -16.63
CA ARG A 151 -1.84 -19.07 -16.98
C ARG A 151 -1.80 -18.05 -18.11
N LEU A 152 -0.69 -17.30 -18.25
CA LEU A 152 -0.59 -16.19 -19.20
C LEU A 152 0.20 -16.54 -20.47
N ALA A 153 0.74 -17.74 -20.62
CA ALA A 153 1.53 -18.11 -21.78
C ALA A 153 0.83 -17.80 -23.14
N TYR A 154 -0.47 -17.96 -23.19
CA TYR A 154 -1.28 -17.68 -24.41
C TYR A 154 -1.79 -16.25 -24.53
N LYS A 155 -1.72 -15.45 -23.44
CA LYS A 155 -2.16 -14.04 -23.38
C LYS A 155 -0.98 -13.06 -23.33
N ALA A 156 0.23 -13.54 -23.43
CA ALA A 156 1.48 -12.81 -23.15
C ALA A 156 1.86 -11.74 -24.18
N ASN A 157 1.02 -11.43 -25.15
CA ASN A 157 1.19 -10.35 -26.12
C ASN A 157 2.62 -10.22 -26.71
N GLY A 158 3.29 -11.38 -26.96
CA GLY A 158 4.68 -11.44 -27.43
C GLY A 158 5.74 -11.45 -26.33
N PHE A 159 5.37 -11.48 -25.05
CA PHE A 159 6.32 -11.65 -23.94
C PHE A 159 6.91 -13.07 -23.97
N ASP A 160 8.23 -13.15 -24.05
CA ASP A 160 8.96 -14.43 -24.07
C ASP A 160 9.50 -14.75 -22.67
N PHE A 161 8.89 -15.70 -21.99
CA PHE A 161 9.29 -16.14 -20.64
C PHE A 161 10.67 -16.79 -20.57
N ILE A 162 11.22 -17.28 -21.70
CA ILE A 162 12.52 -17.94 -21.75
C ILE A 162 13.62 -16.92 -22.03
N ALA A 163 13.36 -15.96 -22.91
CA ALA A 163 14.31 -14.95 -23.33
C ALA A 163 14.23 -13.64 -22.54
N SER A 164 13.38 -13.57 -21.50
CA SER A 164 13.22 -12.38 -20.67
C SER A 164 13.48 -12.67 -19.20
N ASP A 165 14.36 -11.91 -18.57
CA ASP A 165 14.45 -11.84 -17.12
C ASP A 165 13.41 -10.84 -16.60
N VAL A 166 12.85 -11.12 -15.43
CA VAL A 166 11.91 -10.26 -14.73
C VAL A 166 12.52 -9.78 -13.41
N HIS A 167 12.41 -8.50 -13.15
CA HIS A 167 12.81 -7.92 -11.88
C HIS A 167 11.61 -7.31 -11.18
N ILE A 168 11.30 -7.79 -9.97
CA ILE A 168 10.31 -7.19 -9.07
C ILE A 168 11.04 -6.42 -7.98
N HIS A 169 10.66 -5.17 -7.82
CA HIS A 169 11.12 -4.29 -6.75
C HIS A 169 9.95 -3.83 -5.88
N VAL A 170 10.15 -3.87 -4.57
CA VAL A 170 9.21 -3.26 -3.61
C VAL A 170 9.94 -2.11 -2.90
N PRO A 171 9.63 -0.84 -3.24
CA PRO A 171 10.29 0.34 -2.70
C PRO A 171 10.28 0.42 -1.18
N SER A 172 10.94 1.45 -0.61
CA SER A 172 11.18 1.60 0.83
C SER A 172 12.11 0.52 1.40
N GLY A 173 13.26 0.32 0.73
CA GLY A 173 14.25 -0.72 1.03
C GLY A 173 14.88 -0.64 2.44
N ALA A 174 14.67 0.43 3.18
CA ALA A 174 15.10 0.53 4.58
C ALA A 174 14.17 -0.23 5.55
N THR A 175 12.99 -0.63 5.11
CA THR A 175 12.00 -1.36 5.92
C THR A 175 11.89 -2.80 5.41
N PRO A 176 12.25 -3.82 6.21
CA PRO A 176 12.04 -5.21 5.87
C PRO A 176 10.54 -5.49 5.67
N LYS A 177 10.22 -6.27 4.64
CA LYS A 177 8.86 -6.66 4.28
C LYS A 177 8.77 -8.16 4.17
N ASP A 178 7.81 -8.77 4.87
CA ASP A 178 7.61 -10.21 4.81
C ASP A 178 6.13 -10.56 4.94
N GLY A 179 5.78 -11.77 4.50
CA GLY A 179 4.44 -12.32 4.60
C GLY A 179 3.82 -12.70 3.26
N PRO A 180 2.81 -13.59 3.28
CA PRO A 180 2.18 -14.10 2.06
C PRO A 180 1.11 -13.17 1.48
N SER A 181 0.67 -12.15 2.23
CA SER A 181 -0.50 -11.33 1.88
C SER A 181 -0.34 -10.42 0.66
N ALA A 182 0.87 -10.36 0.08
CA ALA A 182 1.12 -9.64 -1.17
C ALA A 182 0.91 -10.51 -2.42
N GLY A 183 0.50 -11.77 -2.28
CA GLY A 183 0.42 -12.74 -3.37
C GLY A 183 -0.38 -12.27 -4.57
N ILE A 184 -1.65 -11.83 -4.36
CA ILE A 184 -2.46 -11.33 -5.49
C ILE A 184 -1.87 -10.07 -6.12
N ALA A 185 -1.22 -9.19 -5.34
CA ALA A 185 -0.61 -7.98 -5.86
C ALA A 185 0.67 -8.27 -6.68
N LEU A 186 1.50 -9.22 -6.23
CA LEU A 186 2.66 -9.71 -6.98
C LEU A 186 2.22 -10.36 -8.30
N PHE A 187 1.19 -11.20 -8.25
CA PHE A 187 0.64 -11.84 -9.44
C PHE A 187 0.04 -10.81 -10.42
N ALA A 188 -0.74 -9.85 -9.93
CA ALA A 188 -1.31 -8.78 -10.77
C ALA A 188 -0.22 -7.89 -11.39
N ALA A 189 0.88 -7.61 -10.68
CA ALA A 189 2.01 -6.85 -11.21
C ALA A 189 2.70 -7.60 -12.35
N LEU A 190 2.94 -8.90 -12.18
CA LEU A 190 3.47 -9.75 -13.24
C LEU A 190 2.53 -9.84 -14.43
N ALA A 191 1.23 -10.03 -14.19
CA ALA A 191 0.23 -10.09 -15.25
C ALA A 191 0.14 -8.78 -16.02
N SER A 192 0.14 -7.66 -15.33
CA SER A 192 0.19 -6.31 -15.94
C SER A 192 1.43 -6.11 -16.81
N LEU A 193 2.60 -6.51 -16.31
CA LEU A 193 3.87 -6.45 -17.05
C LEU A 193 3.82 -7.29 -18.33
N ILE A 194 3.36 -8.55 -18.21
CA ILE A 194 3.36 -9.53 -19.30
C ILE A 194 2.33 -9.17 -20.39
N THR A 195 1.16 -8.70 -19.99
CA THR A 195 0.09 -8.33 -20.92
C THR A 195 0.21 -6.92 -21.47
N GLY A 196 1.00 -6.06 -20.81
CA GLY A 196 1.10 -4.63 -21.10
C GLY A 196 -0.12 -3.83 -20.67
N ILE A 197 -1.08 -4.43 -19.94
CA ILE A 197 -2.28 -3.78 -19.45
C ILE A 197 -2.03 -3.21 -18.06
N THR A 198 -2.41 -1.97 -17.83
CA THR A 198 -2.19 -1.29 -16.54
C THR A 198 -3.31 -1.57 -15.55
N VAL A 199 -2.97 -1.66 -14.27
CA VAL A 199 -3.93 -1.61 -13.17
C VAL A 199 -4.24 -0.15 -12.82
N ASP A 200 -5.49 0.16 -12.49
CA ASP A 200 -5.86 1.50 -12.02
C ASP A 200 -5.05 1.86 -10.76
N PRO A 201 -4.31 2.98 -10.75
CA PRO A 201 -3.55 3.43 -9.59
C PRO A 201 -4.37 3.66 -8.31
N LYS A 202 -5.69 3.81 -8.43
CA LYS A 202 -6.62 3.92 -7.31
C LYS A 202 -7.14 2.57 -6.82
N THR A 203 -6.62 1.47 -7.36
CA THR A 203 -6.91 0.11 -6.93
C THR A 203 -5.75 -0.44 -6.10
N ALA A 204 -6.04 -0.96 -4.92
CA ALA A 204 -5.10 -1.73 -4.11
C ALA A 204 -5.62 -3.14 -3.84
N MET A 205 -4.74 -4.05 -3.50
CA MET A 205 -5.12 -5.43 -3.26
C MET A 205 -4.28 -6.12 -2.20
N THR A 206 -4.86 -7.11 -1.54
CA THR A 206 -4.17 -7.99 -0.59
C THR A 206 -4.85 -9.36 -0.57
N GLY A 207 -4.04 -10.41 -0.54
CA GLY A 207 -4.49 -11.80 -0.51
C GLY A 207 -3.30 -12.73 -0.71
N GLU A 208 -3.36 -13.89 -0.07
CA GLU A 208 -2.40 -14.97 -0.29
C GLU A 208 -2.85 -15.79 -1.50
N ILE A 209 -1.91 -16.40 -2.22
CA ILE A 209 -2.22 -17.26 -3.36
C ILE A 209 -1.56 -18.63 -3.23
N THR A 210 -2.24 -19.64 -3.74
CA THR A 210 -1.72 -21.01 -3.85
C THR A 210 -1.28 -21.31 -5.29
N LEU A 211 -0.48 -22.36 -5.49
CA LEU A 211 -0.11 -22.84 -6.84
C LEU A 211 -1.30 -23.34 -7.68
N SER A 212 -2.43 -23.67 -7.05
CA SER A 212 -3.67 -23.98 -7.78
C SER A 212 -4.40 -22.73 -8.30
N GLY A 213 -4.00 -21.54 -7.81
CA GLY A 213 -4.63 -20.27 -8.17
C GLY A 213 -5.77 -19.86 -7.23
N THR A 214 -5.92 -20.52 -6.09
CA THR A 214 -6.88 -20.13 -5.04
C THR A 214 -6.35 -18.94 -4.29
N VAL A 215 -7.23 -18.00 -3.97
CA VAL A 215 -6.93 -16.83 -3.12
C VAL A 215 -7.36 -17.15 -1.70
N LEU A 216 -6.44 -16.99 -0.75
CA LEU A 216 -6.64 -17.29 0.66
C LEU A 216 -6.78 -16.02 1.50
N PRO A 217 -7.55 -16.07 2.63
CA PRO A 217 -7.75 -14.93 3.49
C PRO A 217 -6.46 -14.51 4.21
N VAL A 218 -6.41 -13.21 4.55
CA VAL A 218 -5.24 -12.60 5.20
C VAL A 218 -5.64 -11.75 6.40
N GLY A 219 -4.70 -11.51 7.31
CA GLY A 219 -4.94 -10.68 8.48
C GLY A 219 -4.77 -9.18 8.26
N GLY A 220 -5.22 -8.40 9.26
CA GLY A 220 -5.01 -6.95 9.32
C GLY A 220 -5.85 -6.16 8.30
N ILE A 221 -7.01 -6.66 7.89
CA ILE A 221 -7.87 -6.04 6.87
C ILE A 221 -8.27 -4.63 7.28
N ARG A 222 -8.67 -4.42 8.53
CA ARG A 222 -9.05 -3.11 9.04
C ARG A 222 -7.95 -2.07 8.83
N GLU A 223 -6.74 -2.36 9.29
CA GLU A 223 -5.60 -1.45 9.19
C GLU A 223 -5.19 -1.22 7.72
N LYS A 224 -5.21 -2.26 6.90
CA LYS A 224 -4.92 -2.21 5.47
C LYS A 224 -5.90 -1.31 4.73
N VAL A 225 -7.20 -1.46 4.98
CA VAL A 225 -8.25 -0.65 4.35
C VAL A 225 -8.17 0.80 4.81
N LEU A 226 -7.94 1.06 6.09
CA LEU A 226 -7.72 2.41 6.60
C LEU A 226 -6.51 3.09 5.95
N ALA A 227 -5.44 2.34 5.69
CA ALA A 227 -4.27 2.85 4.97
C ALA A 227 -4.59 3.15 3.49
N ALA A 228 -5.30 2.25 2.82
CA ALA A 228 -5.76 2.45 1.46
C ALA A 228 -6.61 3.72 1.34
N HIS A 229 -7.57 3.90 2.22
CA HIS A 229 -8.43 5.08 2.27
C HIS A 229 -7.61 6.39 2.44
N ARG A 230 -6.71 6.44 3.44
CA ARG A 230 -5.82 7.59 3.67
C ARG A 230 -4.93 7.90 2.45
N ALA A 231 -4.50 6.88 1.73
CA ALA A 231 -3.69 7.03 0.52
C ALA A 231 -4.50 7.48 -0.72
N GLY A 232 -5.82 7.60 -0.60
CA GLY A 232 -6.71 8.00 -1.69
C GLY A 232 -7.05 6.86 -2.66
N ILE A 233 -6.90 5.60 -2.23
CA ILE A 233 -7.39 4.42 -2.95
C ILE A 233 -8.93 4.44 -2.94
N ARG A 234 -9.54 3.99 -4.03
CA ARG A 234 -10.99 3.93 -4.19
C ARG A 234 -11.52 2.52 -4.36
N THR A 235 -10.68 1.59 -4.80
CA THR A 235 -11.05 0.19 -4.98
C THR A 235 -10.08 -0.71 -4.22
N VAL A 236 -10.60 -1.69 -3.48
CA VAL A 236 -9.78 -2.68 -2.77
C VAL A 236 -10.24 -4.08 -3.13
N ILE A 237 -9.32 -4.88 -3.70
CA ILE A 237 -9.54 -6.29 -4.03
C ILE A 237 -9.09 -7.14 -2.84
N LEU A 238 -10.01 -7.97 -2.33
CA LEU A 238 -9.86 -8.79 -1.13
C LEU A 238 -10.27 -10.23 -1.37
N PRO A 239 -9.72 -11.20 -0.63
CA PRO A 239 -10.27 -12.56 -0.60
C PRO A 239 -11.73 -12.58 -0.11
N SER A 240 -12.57 -13.41 -0.71
CA SER A 240 -14.00 -13.51 -0.34
C SER A 240 -14.21 -13.84 1.15
N GLU A 241 -13.35 -14.65 1.72
CA GLU A 241 -13.40 -15.01 3.15
C GLU A 241 -13.15 -13.83 4.11
N ASN A 242 -12.48 -12.76 3.64
CA ASN A 242 -12.28 -11.55 4.43
C ASN A 242 -13.48 -10.59 4.43
N ARG A 243 -14.60 -10.94 3.77
CA ARG A 243 -15.82 -10.10 3.78
C ARG A 243 -16.30 -9.77 5.19
N ARG A 244 -16.19 -10.71 6.12
CA ARG A 244 -16.58 -10.54 7.53
C ARG A 244 -15.74 -9.47 8.25
N ASP A 245 -14.49 -9.29 7.86
CA ASP A 245 -13.58 -8.34 8.52
C ASP A 245 -13.95 -6.88 8.22
N LEU A 246 -14.86 -6.64 7.26
CA LEU A 246 -15.37 -5.30 6.98
C LEU A 246 -16.28 -4.74 8.10
N GLU A 247 -16.80 -5.58 8.96
CA GLU A 247 -17.63 -5.16 10.12
C GLU A 247 -16.78 -4.31 11.11
N ASP A 248 -15.47 -4.54 11.16
CA ASP A 248 -14.55 -3.79 12.01
C ASP A 248 -14.13 -2.43 11.42
N ILE A 249 -14.53 -2.12 10.18
CA ILE A 249 -14.17 -0.88 9.49
C ILE A 249 -15.23 0.18 9.76
N PRO A 250 -14.85 1.43 10.12
CA PRO A 250 -15.78 2.53 10.28
C PRO A 250 -16.65 2.73 9.04
N ASP A 251 -17.93 2.99 9.24
CA ASP A 251 -18.92 3.15 8.17
C ASP A 251 -18.50 4.19 7.13
N GLU A 252 -17.97 5.34 7.58
CA GLU A 252 -17.49 6.40 6.70
C GLU A 252 -16.49 5.89 5.66
N VAL A 253 -15.50 5.09 6.10
CA VAL A 253 -14.48 4.50 5.22
C VAL A 253 -15.07 3.40 4.36
N ARG A 254 -15.95 2.58 4.95
CA ARG A 254 -16.59 1.46 4.25
C ARG A 254 -17.45 1.90 3.08
N TYR A 255 -18.12 3.05 3.18
CA TYR A 255 -18.94 3.60 2.09
C TYR A 255 -18.14 4.33 1.00
N GLU A 256 -16.91 4.78 1.31
CA GLU A 256 -16.07 5.48 0.34
C GLU A 256 -15.19 4.56 -0.51
N ILE A 257 -15.03 3.28 -0.12
CA ILE A 257 -14.22 2.29 -0.82
C ILE A 257 -15.13 1.27 -1.51
N HIS A 258 -14.86 1.02 -2.78
CA HIS A 258 -15.44 -0.08 -3.53
C HIS A 258 -14.66 -1.37 -3.24
N PHE A 259 -15.31 -2.36 -2.62
CA PHE A 259 -14.72 -3.66 -2.32
C PHE A 259 -15.05 -4.69 -3.38
N ILE A 260 -14.03 -5.34 -3.92
CA ILE A 260 -14.13 -6.46 -4.84
C ILE A 260 -13.64 -7.72 -4.13
N PHE A 261 -14.45 -8.76 -4.11
CA PHE A 261 -14.12 -10.01 -3.45
C PHE A 261 -13.80 -11.08 -4.47
N VAL A 262 -12.69 -11.80 -4.25
CA VAL A 262 -12.17 -12.80 -5.19
C VAL A 262 -11.80 -14.09 -4.47
N ASP A 263 -11.99 -15.21 -5.16
CA ASP A 263 -11.64 -16.56 -4.69
C ASP A 263 -10.49 -17.17 -5.50
N THR A 264 -10.23 -16.63 -6.71
CA THR A 264 -9.24 -17.16 -7.63
C THR A 264 -8.42 -16.04 -8.28
N ILE A 265 -7.22 -16.39 -8.75
CA ILE A 265 -6.37 -15.47 -9.52
C ILE A 265 -7.01 -15.08 -10.86
N ASP A 266 -7.88 -15.93 -11.43
CA ASP A 266 -8.58 -15.64 -12.67
C ASP A 266 -9.55 -14.47 -12.48
N GLN A 267 -10.24 -14.42 -11.33
CA GLN A 267 -11.06 -13.26 -10.93
C GLN A 267 -10.18 -12.02 -10.68
N VAL A 268 -9.00 -12.18 -10.05
CA VAL A 268 -8.06 -11.05 -9.88
C VAL A 268 -7.65 -10.47 -11.24
N LEU A 269 -7.35 -11.31 -12.24
CA LEU A 269 -7.02 -10.85 -13.59
C LEU A 269 -8.16 -10.08 -14.25
N PHE A 270 -9.37 -10.60 -14.12
CA PHE A 270 -10.55 -9.97 -14.69
C PHE A 270 -10.83 -8.61 -14.05
N GLU A 271 -10.87 -8.56 -12.72
CA GLU A 271 -11.21 -7.36 -11.96
C GLU A 271 -10.12 -6.27 -12.02
N ALA A 272 -8.84 -6.67 -12.02
CA ALA A 272 -7.73 -5.72 -11.99
C ALA A 272 -7.29 -5.26 -13.39
N LEU A 273 -7.43 -6.12 -14.42
CA LEU A 273 -6.84 -5.91 -15.75
C LEU A 273 -7.86 -6.09 -16.89
N GLY A 274 -9.08 -6.55 -16.62
CA GLY A 274 -10.07 -6.90 -17.67
C GLY A 274 -9.64 -8.10 -18.51
N VAL A 275 -8.75 -8.97 -18.01
CA VAL A 275 -8.24 -10.12 -18.73
C VAL A 275 -9.07 -11.35 -18.39
N ASP A 276 -9.86 -11.83 -19.34
CA ASP A 276 -10.57 -13.10 -19.24
C ASP A 276 -9.71 -14.23 -19.81
N LEU A 277 -9.34 -15.20 -18.97
CA LEU A 277 -8.59 -16.39 -19.39
C LEU A 277 -9.47 -17.40 -20.16
N HIS A 278 -10.79 -17.32 -20.03
CA HIS A 278 -11.74 -18.20 -20.71
C HIS A 278 -12.10 -17.71 -22.11
N GLU A 279 -11.82 -16.45 -22.46
CA GLU A 279 -11.94 -15.99 -23.85
C GLU A 279 -10.88 -16.69 -24.72
N THR A 280 -11.30 -17.70 -25.43
CA THR A 280 -10.51 -18.31 -26.51
C THR A 280 -10.35 -17.30 -27.65
N ARG A 281 -9.15 -16.75 -27.82
CA ARG A 281 -8.79 -16.13 -29.11
C ARG A 281 -9.05 -17.16 -30.18
N ALA A 282 -9.83 -16.81 -31.21
CA ALA A 282 -9.93 -17.62 -32.42
C ALA A 282 -8.50 -17.99 -32.88
N PRO A 283 -8.23 -19.27 -33.22
CA PRO A 283 -6.89 -19.68 -33.59
C PRO A 283 -6.39 -18.79 -34.72
N ILE A 284 -5.23 -18.17 -34.52
CA ILE A 284 -4.58 -17.38 -35.58
C ILE A 284 -4.37 -18.37 -36.73
N PRO A 285 -4.91 -18.09 -37.93
CA PRO A 285 -4.73 -19.00 -39.05
C PRO A 285 -3.23 -19.12 -39.32
N VAL A 286 -2.69 -20.33 -39.15
CA VAL A 286 -1.32 -20.66 -39.50
C VAL A 286 -1.20 -20.35 -41.00
N ARG A 287 -0.57 -19.24 -41.36
CA ARG A 287 -0.15 -19.02 -42.74
C ARG A 287 0.85 -20.11 -43.06
N ASN A 288 0.40 -21.14 -43.76
CA ASN A 288 1.28 -22.10 -44.39
C ASN A 288 2.20 -21.30 -45.32
N ARG A 289 3.43 -21.05 -44.89
CA ARG A 289 4.51 -20.71 -45.83
C ARG A 289 4.76 -21.95 -46.67
N VAL A 290 4.13 -21.97 -47.81
CA VAL A 290 4.59 -22.85 -48.91
C VAL A 290 5.99 -22.37 -49.26
N ILE A 291 7.00 -23.13 -48.90
CA ILE A 291 8.35 -22.94 -49.41
C ILE A 291 8.34 -23.47 -50.86
N PRO A 292 8.59 -22.63 -51.85
CA PRO A 292 8.72 -23.17 -53.21
C PRO A 292 9.94 -24.07 -53.24
N VAL A 293 9.77 -25.32 -53.59
CA VAL A 293 10.87 -26.23 -53.93
C VAL A 293 11.31 -25.81 -55.36
N GLU A 294 12.32 -24.96 -55.44
CA GLU A 294 13.00 -24.75 -56.72
C GLU A 294 13.77 -26.02 -57.06
N ASN A 295 13.52 -26.51 -58.29
CA ASN A 295 14.09 -27.68 -58.89
C ASN A 295 15.61 -27.57 -58.94
N ILE A 296 16.29 -28.67 -58.59
CA ILE A 296 17.69 -28.98 -58.92
C ILE A 296 17.80 -29.28 -60.43
#